data_28fe5b2e55d2a93a8e18be70e539eaeb
#
_entry.id   28fe5b2e55d2a93a8e18be70e539eaeb
#
_cell.length_a   1.000
_cell.length_b   1.000
_cell.length_c   1.000
_cell.angle_alpha   90.00
_cell.angle_beta   90.00
_cell.angle_gamma   90.00
#
_symmetry.space_group_name_H-M   'P 1'
#
loop_
_entity.id
_entity.type
_entity.pdbx_description
1 polymer ?
#
loop_
_entity_poly.entity_id
_entity_poly.type
_entity_poly.pdbx_seq_one_letter_code
_entity_poly.pdbx_strand_id
1 'polypeptide(L)'
;MDTEPVSPAPRTFYDAVGGEEVFDRLVHRFYELVAEDPELRAVYPAQDLKPAEDHLRLFLIQYWGGPPTYNELRGHPRLRMRHARFVIDEAARDAWLRHMRTSLDELEVDPELDAMLWDYLVMAAHSLLNRPSGPPAGQDLGLTPR
;
A
#
# COMPACT_ATOMS: atom_id res chain seq x y z
N MET A 1 -6.01 34.72 -28.40
CA MET A 1 -6.09 34.26 -28.11
C MET A 1 -5.98 33.62 -27.57
N ASP A 2 -5.93 33.30 -27.37
CA ASP A 2 -5.77 32.57 -27.03
C ASP A 2 -5.89 31.83 -26.47
N THR A 3 -6.12 31.74 -26.66
CA THR A 3 -6.32 30.99 -26.31
C THR A 3 -5.78 29.98 -26.26
N GLU A 4 -5.07 29.94 -26.21
CA GLU A 4 -4.36 28.96 -25.92
C GLU A 4 -4.80 28.37 -24.77
N PRO A 5 -4.90 27.21 -24.78
CA PRO A 5 -5.29 26.60 -23.58
C PRO A 5 -4.28 26.91 -22.58
N VAL A 6 -4.74 27.32 -21.54
CA VAL A 6 -3.92 27.43 -20.43
C VAL A 6 -3.30 26.13 -20.17
N SER A 7 -2.04 26.08 -19.93
CA SER A 7 -1.44 24.87 -19.45
C SER A 7 -2.19 24.42 -18.25
N PRO A 8 -2.56 23.19 -18.18
CA PRO A 8 -3.18 22.70 -16.98
C PRO A 8 -2.22 22.85 -15.82
N ALA A 9 -2.75 22.94 -14.65
CA ALA A 9 -1.94 22.92 -13.46
C ALA A 9 -1.04 21.70 -13.51
N PRO A 10 0.11 21.74 -12.85
CA PRO A 10 0.98 20.57 -12.81
C PRO A 10 0.16 19.37 -12.39
N ARG A 11 0.33 18.29 -13.12
CA ARG A 11 -0.44 17.08 -12.84
C ARG A 11 0.11 16.42 -11.60
N THR A 12 -0.79 15.89 -10.82
CA THR A 12 -0.38 15.07 -9.69
C THR A 12 0.13 13.73 -10.20
N PHE A 13 0.80 13.00 -9.34
CA PHE A 13 1.17 11.63 -9.68
C PHE A 13 -0.07 10.82 -10.05
N TYR A 14 -1.14 11.02 -9.31
CA TYR A 14 -2.42 10.34 -9.56
C TYR A 14 -2.85 10.53 -11.02
N ASP A 15 -2.83 11.77 -11.49
CA ASP A 15 -3.21 12.04 -12.88
C ASP A 15 -2.21 11.43 -13.86
N ALA A 16 -0.93 11.57 -13.56
CA ALA A 16 0.12 11.15 -14.49
C ALA A 16 0.11 9.65 -14.71
N VAL A 17 -0.19 8.87 -13.69
CA VAL A 17 -0.13 7.41 -13.79
C VAL A 17 -1.39 6.81 -14.41
N GLY A 18 -2.47 7.58 -14.50
CA GLY A 18 -3.69 7.10 -15.12
C GLY A 18 -4.95 7.19 -14.27
N GLY A 19 -4.86 7.83 -13.11
CA GLY A 19 -6.02 8.11 -12.29
C GLY A 19 -6.57 6.91 -11.58
N GLU A 20 -7.84 7.00 -11.27
CA GLU A 20 -8.52 6.00 -10.43
C GLU A 20 -8.39 4.59 -10.98
N GLU A 21 -8.48 4.45 -12.29
CA GLU A 21 -8.47 3.11 -12.90
C GLU A 21 -7.19 2.36 -12.59
N VAL A 22 -6.05 3.05 -12.61
CA VAL A 22 -4.77 2.39 -12.33
C VAL A 22 -4.73 1.91 -10.89
N PHE A 23 -5.17 2.74 -9.94
CA PHE A 23 -5.18 2.33 -8.54
C PHE A 23 -6.19 1.21 -8.29
N ASP A 24 -7.35 1.27 -8.95
CA ASP A 24 -8.32 0.18 -8.83
C ASP A 24 -7.72 -1.14 -9.29
N ARG A 25 -7.06 -1.15 -10.43
CA ARG A 25 -6.48 -2.37 -10.98
C ARG A 25 -5.33 -2.87 -10.13
N LEU A 26 -4.47 -1.97 -9.66
CA LEU A 26 -3.35 -2.34 -8.83
C LEU A 26 -3.82 -3.05 -7.56
N VAL A 27 -4.74 -2.41 -6.86
CA VAL A 27 -5.17 -2.91 -5.55
C VAL A 27 -6.01 -4.16 -5.70
N HIS A 28 -6.86 -4.21 -6.72
CA HIS A 28 -7.69 -5.40 -6.94
C HIS A 28 -6.81 -6.63 -7.21
N ARG A 29 -5.82 -6.47 -8.09
CA ARG A 29 -4.94 -7.59 -8.40
C ARG A 29 -4.13 -8.01 -7.17
N PHE A 30 -3.66 -7.02 -6.41
CA PHE A 30 -2.93 -7.32 -5.19
C PHE A 30 -3.76 -8.20 -4.26
N TYR A 31 -5.02 -7.86 -4.04
CA TYR A 31 -5.86 -8.65 -3.13
C TYR A 31 -6.26 -10.00 -3.70
N GLU A 32 -6.30 -10.14 -5.02
CA GLU A 32 -6.43 -11.48 -5.60
C GLU A 32 -5.26 -12.37 -5.20
N LEU A 33 -4.06 -11.82 -5.24
CA LEU A 33 -2.87 -12.57 -4.86
C LEU A 33 -2.83 -12.85 -3.36
N VAL A 34 -3.27 -11.88 -2.55
CA VAL A 34 -3.36 -12.10 -1.10
C VAL A 34 -4.29 -13.27 -0.80
N ALA A 35 -5.42 -13.34 -1.50
CA ALA A 35 -6.42 -14.38 -1.25
C ALA A 35 -5.85 -15.76 -1.54
N GLU A 36 -4.87 -15.86 -2.43
CA GLU A 36 -4.28 -17.14 -2.81
C GLU A 36 -3.04 -17.48 -2.01
N ASP A 37 -2.58 -16.61 -1.13
CA ASP A 37 -1.37 -16.81 -0.33
C ASP A 37 -1.76 -17.06 1.12
N PRO A 38 -1.76 -18.31 1.57
CA PRO A 38 -2.26 -18.59 2.92
C PRO A 38 -1.53 -17.84 4.01
N GLU A 39 -0.23 -17.65 3.88
CA GLU A 39 0.54 -16.98 4.92
C GLU A 39 0.18 -15.52 5.02
N LEU A 40 0.10 -14.82 3.89
CA LEU A 40 -0.26 -13.42 3.93
C LEU A 40 -1.74 -13.25 4.22
N ARG A 41 -2.58 -14.13 3.68
CA ARG A 41 -4.01 -14.06 3.92
C ARG A 41 -4.32 -14.10 5.43
N ALA A 42 -3.52 -14.86 6.18
CA ALA A 42 -3.73 -15.00 7.62
C ALA A 42 -3.51 -13.70 8.38
N VAL A 43 -2.76 -12.76 7.82
CA VAL A 43 -2.57 -11.46 8.46
C VAL A 43 -3.85 -10.64 8.44
N TYR A 44 -4.76 -10.94 7.53
CA TYR A 44 -6.03 -10.23 7.39
C TYR A 44 -7.11 -11.05 8.08
N PRO A 45 -7.57 -10.62 9.28
CA PRO A 45 -8.47 -11.48 10.07
C PRO A 45 -9.88 -11.57 9.52
N ALA A 46 -10.31 -10.60 8.74
CA ALA A 46 -11.69 -10.62 8.23
C ALA A 46 -11.83 -11.68 7.16
N GLN A 47 -13.02 -12.29 7.10
CA GLN A 47 -13.29 -13.25 6.04
C GLN A 47 -13.38 -12.59 4.68
N ASP A 48 -13.88 -11.35 4.65
CA ASP A 48 -14.09 -10.61 3.42
C ASP A 48 -12.98 -9.60 3.27
N LEU A 49 -12.23 -9.68 2.19
CA LEU A 49 -11.13 -8.75 1.94
C LEU A 49 -11.60 -7.43 1.31
N LYS A 50 -12.86 -7.33 0.92
CA LYS A 50 -13.33 -6.15 0.22
C LYS A 50 -13.12 -4.85 1.01
N PRO A 51 -13.42 -4.80 2.30
CA PRO A 51 -13.15 -3.55 3.02
C PRO A 51 -11.67 -3.17 3.02
N ALA A 52 -10.76 -4.16 3.17
CA ALA A 52 -9.32 -3.87 3.11
C ALA A 52 -8.93 -3.36 1.74
N GLU A 53 -9.47 -3.96 0.70
CA GLU A 53 -9.20 -3.52 -0.66
C GLU A 53 -9.65 -2.08 -0.87
N ASP A 54 -10.85 -1.75 -0.44
CA ASP A 54 -11.36 -0.40 -0.59
C ASP A 54 -10.53 0.62 0.19
N HIS A 55 -10.13 0.25 1.41
CA HIS A 55 -9.35 1.17 2.24
C HIS A 55 -7.98 1.44 1.63
N LEU A 56 -7.30 0.41 1.15
CA LEU A 56 -5.99 0.61 0.54
C LEU A 56 -6.10 1.42 -0.75
N ARG A 57 -7.10 1.12 -1.57
CA ARG A 57 -7.30 1.85 -2.80
C ARG A 57 -7.54 3.33 -2.54
N LEU A 58 -8.46 3.64 -1.64
CA LEU A 58 -8.78 5.03 -1.35
C LEU A 58 -7.61 5.76 -0.69
N PHE A 59 -6.86 5.05 0.16
CA PHE A 59 -5.69 5.67 0.77
C PHE A 59 -4.63 6.02 -0.27
N LEU A 60 -4.32 5.09 -1.17
CA LEU A 60 -3.30 5.36 -2.19
C LEU A 60 -3.74 6.46 -3.15
N ILE A 61 -5.01 6.47 -3.53
CA ILE A 61 -5.53 7.52 -4.38
C ILE A 61 -5.32 8.89 -3.71
N GLN A 62 -5.68 9.01 -2.45
CA GLN A 62 -5.51 10.26 -1.73
C GLN A 62 -4.04 10.63 -1.56
N TYR A 63 -3.21 9.66 -1.19
CA TYR A 63 -1.80 9.94 -0.96
C TYR A 63 -1.12 10.50 -2.20
N TRP A 64 -1.50 9.98 -3.36
CA TRP A 64 -0.84 10.35 -4.61
C TRP A 64 -1.52 11.50 -5.34
N GLY A 65 -2.43 12.21 -4.67
CA GLY A 65 -2.97 13.45 -5.20
C GLY A 65 -4.34 13.39 -5.79
N GLY A 66 -5.04 12.26 -5.63
CA GLY A 66 -6.43 12.16 -6.04
C GLY A 66 -7.37 12.68 -4.98
N PRO A 67 -8.66 12.39 -5.11
CA PRO A 67 -9.65 12.89 -4.16
C PRO A 67 -9.39 12.42 -2.74
N PRO A 68 -9.67 13.23 -1.73
CA PRO A 68 -9.40 12.87 -0.33
C PRO A 68 -10.52 12.05 0.29
N THR A 69 -11.04 11.10 -0.45
CA THR A 69 -12.18 10.30 0.01
C THR A 69 -11.83 9.48 1.24
N TYR A 70 -10.59 8.98 1.34
CA TYR A 70 -10.20 8.22 2.52
C TYR A 70 -10.41 9.03 3.80
N ASN A 71 -9.89 10.26 3.84
CA ASN A 71 -10.02 11.10 5.03
C ASN A 71 -11.47 11.43 5.32
N GLU A 72 -12.27 11.63 4.27
CA GLU A 72 -13.67 11.95 4.45
C GLU A 72 -14.45 10.81 5.11
N LEU A 73 -14.06 9.58 4.79
CA LEU A 73 -14.76 8.42 5.32
C LEU A 73 -14.16 7.91 6.63
N ARG A 74 -12.85 8.01 6.80
CA ARG A 74 -12.17 7.35 7.90
C ARG A 74 -11.32 8.27 8.76
N GLY A 75 -11.19 9.54 8.39
CA GLY A 75 -10.32 10.46 9.12
C GLY A 75 -8.86 10.23 8.79
N HIS A 76 -7.98 10.73 9.64
CA HIS A 76 -6.55 10.64 9.41
C HIS A 76 -6.11 9.18 9.28
N PRO A 77 -5.22 8.85 8.32
CA PRO A 77 -4.84 7.45 8.11
C PRO A 77 -4.25 6.73 9.31
N ARG A 78 -3.30 7.35 10.01
CA ARG A 78 -2.68 6.75 11.21
C ARG A 78 -2.31 5.30 10.97
N LEU A 79 -1.53 5.04 9.95
CA LEU A 79 -1.31 3.68 9.46
C LEU A 79 -0.70 2.77 10.51
N ARG A 80 0.32 3.25 11.24
CA ARG A 80 0.97 2.39 12.22
C ARG A 80 0.01 2.02 13.34
N MET A 81 -0.80 2.95 13.78
CA MET A 81 -1.77 2.67 14.84
C MET A 81 -2.82 1.67 14.36
N ARG A 82 -3.30 1.84 13.12
CA ARG A 82 -4.32 0.95 12.59
C ARG A 82 -3.80 -0.47 12.37
N HIS A 83 -2.48 -0.64 12.21
CA HIS A 83 -1.89 -1.96 12.00
C HIS A 83 -1.29 -2.56 13.27
N ALA A 84 -1.34 -1.85 14.40
CA ALA A 84 -0.60 -2.27 15.58
C ALA A 84 -1.03 -3.63 16.11
N ARG A 85 -2.29 -4.01 15.90
CA ARG A 85 -2.79 -5.28 16.42
C ARG A 85 -2.56 -6.45 15.47
N PHE A 86 -2.04 -6.20 14.28
CA PHE A 86 -1.75 -7.27 13.32
C PHE A 86 -0.29 -7.67 13.46
N VAL A 87 0.00 -8.93 13.21
CA VAL A 87 1.38 -9.40 13.25
C VAL A 87 2.01 -9.11 11.90
N ILE A 88 2.90 -8.13 11.87
CA ILE A 88 3.60 -7.75 10.63
C ILE A 88 5.09 -7.92 10.87
N ASP A 89 5.57 -9.08 10.48
CA ASP A 89 7.00 -9.40 10.56
C ASP A 89 7.62 -9.30 9.18
N GLU A 90 8.89 -9.66 9.07
CA GLU A 90 9.59 -9.55 7.80
C GLU A 90 8.98 -10.46 6.75
N ALA A 91 8.52 -11.65 7.14
CA ALA A 91 7.92 -12.56 6.17
C ALA A 91 6.63 -11.96 5.61
N ALA A 92 5.81 -11.35 6.45
CA ALA A 92 4.58 -10.71 5.98
C ALA A 92 4.91 -9.52 5.07
N ARG A 93 5.89 -8.70 5.48
CA ARG A 93 6.31 -7.57 4.65
C ARG A 93 6.81 -8.04 3.30
N ASP A 94 7.64 -9.08 3.28
CA ASP A 94 8.23 -9.55 2.02
C ASP A 94 7.16 -10.11 1.10
N ALA A 95 6.20 -10.86 1.65
CA ALA A 95 5.10 -11.39 0.85
C ALA A 95 4.25 -10.26 0.28
N TRP A 96 3.97 -9.25 1.10
CA TRP A 96 3.18 -8.09 0.67
C TRP A 96 3.88 -7.39 -0.50
N LEU A 97 5.19 -7.17 -0.37
CA LEU A 97 5.94 -6.49 -1.42
C LEU A 97 6.04 -7.34 -2.69
N ARG A 98 6.17 -8.65 -2.54
CA ARG A 98 6.24 -9.54 -3.70
C ARG A 98 4.95 -9.46 -4.50
N HIS A 99 3.82 -9.51 -3.83
CA HIS A 99 2.54 -9.45 -4.51
C HIS A 99 2.26 -8.07 -5.07
N MET A 100 2.67 -7.03 -4.36
CA MET A 100 2.52 -5.69 -4.87
C MET A 100 3.40 -5.47 -6.11
N ARG A 101 4.63 -6.02 -6.10
CA ARG A 101 5.51 -5.93 -7.27
C ARG A 101 4.89 -6.59 -8.49
N THR A 102 4.34 -7.78 -8.29
CA THR A 102 3.68 -8.49 -9.38
C THR A 102 2.52 -7.67 -9.94
N SER A 103 1.70 -7.12 -9.05
CA SER A 103 0.54 -6.34 -9.48
C SER A 103 0.94 -5.10 -10.25
N LEU A 104 1.99 -4.43 -9.78
CA LEU A 104 2.47 -3.22 -10.43
C LEU A 104 3.08 -3.53 -11.80
N ASP A 105 3.83 -4.63 -11.89
CA ASP A 105 4.41 -5.02 -13.17
C ASP A 105 3.35 -5.28 -14.23
N GLU A 106 2.24 -5.86 -13.83
CA GLU A 106 1.18 -6.17 -14.78
C GLU A 106 0.50 -4.94 -15.34
N LEU A 107 0.62 -3.81 -14.67
CA LEU A 107 0.04 -2.56 -15.17
C LEU A 107 0.86 -1.92 -16.27
N GLU A 108 2.15 -2.23 -16.33
CA GLU A 108 3.03 -1.68 -17.35
C GLU A 108 3.05 -0.16 -17.38
N VAL A 109 3.10 0.46 -16.17
CA VAL A 109 3.16 1.91 -16.10
C VAL A 109 4.54 2.40 -16.51
N ASP A 110 4.61 3.68 -16.85
CA ASP A 110 5.86 4.34 -17.20
C ASP A 110 6.93 4.03 -16.15
N PRO A 111 8.15 3.65 -16.57
CA PRO A 111 9.18 3.24 -15.60
C PRO A 111 9.49 4.27 -14.52
N GLU A 112 9.43 5.56 -14.84
CA GLU A 112 9.70 6.56 -13.81
C GLU A 112 8.61 6.59 -12.77
N LEU A 113 7.37 6.45 -13.21
CA LEU A 113 6.24 6.43 -12.27
C LEU A 113 6.23 5.14 -11.47
N ASP A 114 6.59 4.03 -12.11
CA ASP A 114 6.73 2.76 -11.41
C ASP A 114 7.74 2.88 -10.28
N ALA A 115 8.91 3.47 -10.56
CA ALA A 115 9.94 3.59 -9.54
C ALA A 115 9.49 4.46 -8.37
N MET A 116 8.79 5.55 -8.65
CA MET A 116 8.30 6.42 -7.59
C MET A 116 7.31 5.69 -6.70
N LEU A 117 6.37 4.99 -7.31
CA LEU A 117 5.36 4.28 -6.55
C LEU A 117 5.98 3.14 -5.76
N TRP A 118 6.90 2.41 -6.38
CA TRP A 118 7.56 1.29 -5.71
C TRP A 118 8.38 1.77 -4.50
N ASP A 119 9.14 2.85 -4.65
CA ASP A 119 9.92 3.38 -3.54
C ASP A 119 9.03 3.72 -2.35
N TYR A 120 7.88 4.32 -2.62
CA TYR A 120 6.94 4.62 -1.55
C TYR A 120 6.41 3.35 -0.89
N LEU A 121 6.03 2.36 -1.71
CA LEU A 121 5.45 1.13 -1.18
C LEU A 121 6.46 0.38 -0.31
N VAL A 122 7.72 0.37 -0.72
CA VAL A 122 8.77 -0.27 0.08
C VAL A 122 8.93 0.44 1.42
N MET A 123 9.01 1.77 1.39
CA MET A 123 9.15 2.54 2.62
C MET A 123 7.95 2.33 3.55
N ALA A 124 6.76 2.35 2.98
CA ALA A 124 5.55 2.19 3.78
C ALA A 124 5.50 0.80 4.42
N ALA A 125 5.84 -0.23 3.65
CA ALA A 125 5.82 -1.59 4.18
C ALA A 125 6.83 -1.75 5.32
N HIS A 126 8.03 -1.17 5.16
CA HIS A 126 9.01 -1.21 6.24
C HIS A 126 8.50 -0.50 7.49
N SER A 127 7.81 0.62 7.31
CA SER A 127 7.35 1.41 8.46
C SER A 127 6.27 0.71 9.26
N LEU A 128 5.61 -0.29 8.68
CA LEU A 128 4.55 -1.01 9.37
C LEU A 128 5.02 -2.27 10.07
N LEU A 129 6.32 -2.61 9.94
CA LEU A 129 6.87 -3.74 10.70
C LEU A 129 6.65 -3.51 12.17
N ASN A 130 6.11 -4.49 12.85
CA ASN A 130 5.87 -4.39 14.28
C ASN A 130 6.27 -5.64 15.04
N ARG A 131 6.94 -6.59 14.36
CA ARG A 131 7.46 -7.79 14.98
C ARG A 131 8.86 -8.04 14.46
N PRO A 132 9.81 -8.30 15.34
CA PRO A 132 11.10 -8.75 14.84
C PRO A 132 10.95 -10.14 14.30
N SER A 133 11.71 -10.44 13.27
CA SER A 133 11.74 -11.79 12.78
C SER A 133 13.07 -12.42 13.19
N GLY A 134 13.22 -13.63 12.86
CA GLY A 134 14.42 -14.34 13.21
C GLY A 134 14.29 -14.94 14.58
N PRO A 135 15.39 -15.29 15.15
CA PRO A 135 15.34 -15.99 16.39
C PRO A 135 14.74 -15.10 17.39
N PRO A 136 14.02 -15.70 18.16
CA PRO A 136 13.46 -14.94 19.21
C PRO A 136 14.57 -14.38 19.95
N ALA A 137 14.49 -13.55 20.10
CA ALA A 137 15.46 -13.14 20.62
C ALA A 137 15.59 -13.43 21.84
N GLY A 138 15.25 -14.24 21.81
CA GLY A 138 15.46 -14.50 22.79
C GLY A 138 16.35 -13.76 23.16
N GLN A 139 16.50 -13.65 22.52
CA GLN A 139 17.09 -13.01 22.72
C GLN A 139 16.74 -11.91 22.92
N ASP A 140 16.42 -11.47 22.98
CA ASP A 140 16.17 -10.44 23.19
C ASP A 140 15.65 -10.14 24.06
N LEU A 141 15.54 -10.70 24.47
CA LEU A 141 15.12 -10.51 25.19
C LEU A 141 15.19 -9.83 26.03
N GLY A 142 15.20 -9.73 26.08
CA GLY A 142 15.13 -9.19 26.81
C GLY A 142 15.45 -8.39 27.13
N LEU A 143 15.79 -8.22 26.76
CA LEU A 143 16.02 -7.45 26.94
C LEU A 143 15.51 -6.54 26.96
N THR A 144 15.32 -6.32 26.65
CA THR A 144 14.85 -5.45 26.66
C THR A 144 13.98 -5.04 26.99
N PRO A 145 13.76 -4.78 27.30
CA PRO A 145 12.79 -4.52 27.47
C PRO A 145 12.15 -3.81 27.09
N ARG A 146 12.07 -3.65 26.90
CA ARG A 146 11.60 -3.02 26.59
C ARG A 146 10.96 -2.60 26.81
#